data_2c81cd364d311ba0f0d6d84b4ed4e99e
#
_entry.id   2c81cd364d311ba0f0d6d84b4ed4e99e
#
_cell.length_a   1.000
_cell.length_b   1.000
_cell.length_c   1.000
_cell.angle_alpha   90.00
_cell.angle_beta   90.00
_cell.angle_gamma   90.00
#
_symmetry.space_group_name_H-M   'P 1'
#
loop_
_entity.id
_entity.type
_entity.pdbx_description
1 polymer ?
#
loop_
_entity_poly.entity_id
_entity_poly.type
_entity_poly.pdbx_seq_one_letter_code
_entity_poly.pdbx_strand_id
1 'polypeptide(L)'
;MLRAIGLVLGYSDGRRLGTCDLFYETDVVTLQQQSPRIKITLIFHRSQGEALDSAEMGLFSGMMTDPALSEEAKLRYEFKLADDQEDNYKADVAGVTTAKEIWKIIDRDYIRLYRSSRSGGNQAAGISVNDALGQMDFQFLDAIRDVSHDLYAGYNPLLRDVLNFFIDYSVKNDATKTEDEIKEQLKALRNDFVQQSSPLMQTLQDRLHNGKNVFLKYALDTGATFNGAVPDFDGEVTENEMFAVLRMIIKYTVGIEVPATYNGLGYNNLIYMSLLLAKMQADSSITYMKRNAKVISFLAVEECEAHLHPAMQYKFLQFLQDNKANGHVRQIFMTSHSTQIASAVKLDDLICLTSPVLGQINVGYPRVIYKEDNDDDVVSKQYVQRFIDATKADMFFANKLIFVEGVAEELLLPVFARYLNKNLTDEHVLVVNMGGRYFNHFLKLFDTNNPYTINKKIVCLTDIDPCRKKNEPDEDYEACYPYEYNIDTANYNYKHHADTEVAQYAAHPNIRFYRQDVTYGKTLEYDIMRENPDCELLLTNSVSNLKEIKAMMAEQDMNKMMSKMRNSEANTRIKTSIGASKWTDEEKRKALLASRYLNSVSKGQQCAGTKRGTYG
;
A
#
# COMPACT_ATOMS: atom_id res chain seq x y z
N MET A 1 11.89 4.13 2.97
CA MET A 1 12.09 3.83 1.53
C MET A 1 11.88 5.08 0.67
N LEU A 2 10.77 5.80 0.74
CA LEU A 2 10.52 6.99 -0.09
C LEU A 2 11.56 8.08 0.10
N ARG A 3 11.95 8.37 1.33
CA ARG A 3 13.05 9.33 1.63
C ARG A 3 14.39 8.86 1.04
N ALA A 4 14.66 7.56 1.01
CA ALA A 4 15.88 7.03 0.40
C ALA A 4 15.90 7.28 -1.13
N ILE A 5 14.75 7.12 -1.81
CA ILE A 5 14.60 7.49 -3.22
C ILE A 5 14.86 8.99 -3.39
N GLY A 6 14.28 9.82 -2.53
CA GLY A 6 14.47 11.26 -2.55
C GLY A 6 15.94 11.68 -2.40
N LEU A 7 16.67 11.07 -1.46
CA LEU A 7 18.11 11.35 -1.28
C LEU A 7 18.91 11.12 -2.57
N VAL A 8 18.60 10.05 -3.31
CA VAL A 8 19.27 9.76 -4.58
C VAL A 8 18.90 10.79 -5.64
N LEU A 9 17.62 11.16 -5.73
CA LEU A 9 17.09 12.10 -6.73
C LEU A 9 17.35 13.59 -6.40
N GLY A 10 18.10 13.87 -5.34
CA GLY A 10 18.49 15.25 -5.02
C GLY A 10 17.54 15.99 -4.08
N TYR A 11 16.47 15.34 -3.61
CA TYR A 11 15.57 15.93 -2.63
C TYR A 11 16.30 16.15 -1.29
N SER A 12 16.07 17.30 -0.69
CA SER A 12 16.56 17.64 0.64
C SER A 12 15.43 18.30 1.42
N ASP A 13 15.11 17.72 2.57
CA ASP A 13 14.18 18.30 3.54
C ASP A 13 14.87 19.35 4.46
N GLY A 14 16.09 19.77 4.11
CA GLY A 14 16.90 20.70 4.90
C GLY A 14 17.59 20.02 6.10
N ARG A 15 17.33 18.74 6.37
CA ARG A 15 17.96 17.98 7.45
C ARG A 15 19.29 17.38 6.97
N ARG A 16 20.35 17.58 7.75
CA ARG A 16 21.60 16.86 7.56
C ARG A 16 21.49 15.46 8.15
N LEU A 17 21.96 14.45 7.40
CA LEU A 17 22.07 13.09 7.92
C LEU A 17 23.03 13.04 9.10
N GLY A 18 22.71 12.23 10.10
CA GLY A 18 23.48 12.06 11.34
C GLY A 18 23.65 10.58 11.69
N THR A 19 24.19 10.33 12.89
CA THR A 19 24.38 8.97 13.41
C THR A 19 23.10 8.17 13.53
N CYS A 20 21.96 8.81 13.79
CA CYS A 20 20.65 8.16 13.87
C CYS A 20 20.12 7.66 12.52
N ASP A 21 20.73 8.06 11.41
CA ASP A 21 20.37 7.58 10.07
C ASP A 21 21.20 6.36 9.64
N LEU A 22 22.27 6.05 10.38
CA LEU A 22 23.10 4.87 10.18
C LEU A 22 22.52 3.65 10.92
N PHE A 23 22.78 2.45 10.42
CA PHE A 23 22.31 1.23 11.06
C PHE A 23 23.06 0.93 12.36
N TYR A 24 22.42 1.19 13.50
CA TYR A 24 23.03 1.16 14.83
C TYR A 24 23.28 -0.25 15.40
N GLU A 25 22.68 -1.30 14.84
CA GLU A 25 22.91 -2.69 15.29
C GLU A 25 24.09 -3.38 14.60
N THR A 26 24.98 -2.59 14.01
CA THR A 26 26.21 -3.11 13.46
C THR A 26 27.12 -3.62 14.59
N ASP A 27 27.66 -4.82 14.43
CA ASP A 27 28.53 -5.45 15.43
C ASP A 27 29.89 -4.74 15.55
N VAL A 28 30.56 -4.95 16.69
CA VAL A 28 31.85 -4.31 17.03
C VAL A 28 32.92 -4.62 15.99
N VAL A 29 32.99 -5.87 15.50
CA VAL A 29 34.02 -6.30 14.56
C VAL A 29 33.86 -5.57 13.22
N THR A 30 32.65 -5.49 12.73
CA THR A 30 32.32 -4.75 11.49
C THR A 30 32.64 -3.27 11.63
N LEU A 31 32.25 -2.64 12.77
CA LEU A 31 32.56 -1.22 13.05
C LEU A 31 34.07 -0.95 13.16
N GLN A 32 34.85 -1.87 13.69
CA GLN A 32 36.31 -1.73 13.76
C GLN A 32 36.99 -1.89 12.40
N GLN A 33 36.41 -2.67 11.48
CA GLN A 33 36.97 -2.89 10.14
C GLN A 33 36.71 -1.72 9.19
N GLN A 34 35.53 -1.11 9.30
CA GLN A 34 35.11 -0.02 8.42
C GLN A 34 34.11 0.90 9.11
N SER A 35 34.21 2.21 8.85
CA SER A 35 33.19 3.16 9.27
C SER A 35 31.81 2.83 8.64
N PRO A 36 30.71 2.96 9.39
CA PRO A 36 29.39 2.70 8.87
C PRO A 36 29.04 3.70 7.76
N ARG A 37 28.29 3.26 6.75
CA ARG A 37 27.93 4.09 5.59
C ARG A 37 26.52 3.78 5.09
N ILE A 38 25.89 4.76 4.46
CA ILE A 38 24.65 4.59 3.73
C ILE A 38 24.98 4.52 2.24
N LYS A 39 24.50 3.49 1.55
CA LYS A 39 24.61 3.35 0.11
C LYS A 39 23.26 2.99 -0.47
N ILE A 40 22.76 3.86 -1.33
CA ILE A 40 21.46 3.68 -2.01
C ILE A 40 21.71 3.69 -3.50
N THR A 41 21.18 2.70 -4.21
CA THR A 41 21.27 2.63 -5.67
C THR A 41 19.88 2.53 -6.26
N LEU A 42 19.52 3.46 -7.12
CA LEU A 42 18.34 3.37 -7.98
C LEU A 42 18.75 2.79 -9.32
N ILE A 43 17.98 1.83 -9.80
CA ILE A 43 18.14 1.22 -11.10
C ILE A 43 16.91 1.59 -11.92
N PHE A 44 17.13 2.24 -13.06
CA PHE A 44 16.11 2.63 -14.00
C PHE A 44 16.16 1.70 -15.19
N HIS A 45 15.02 1.19 -15.59
CA HIS A 45 14.88 0.38 -16.79
C HIS A 45 14.09 1.15 -17.84
N ARG A 46 14.51 1.04 -19.08
CA ARG A 46 13.78 1.62 -20.21
C ARG A 46 12.38 1.00 -20.30
N SER A 47 11.37 1.84 -20.43
CA SER A 47 10.00 1.37 -20.63
C SER A 47 9.84 0.71 -21.99
N GLN A 48 8.98 -0.30 -22.07
CA GLN A 48 8.70 -0.96 -23.35
C GLN A 48 8.07 0.04 -24.33
N GLY A 49 8.66 0.16 -25.54
CA GLY A 49 8.22 1.12 -26.56
C GLY A 49 8.77 2.54 -26.42
N GLU A 50 9.61 2.84 -25.43
CA GLU A 50 10.25 4.14 -25.30
C GLU A 50 11.32 4.34 -26.38
N ALA A 51 11.26 5.47 -27.09
CA ALA A 51 12.18 5.79 -28.16
C ALA A 51 13.59 6.10 -27.62
N LEU A 52 14.64 5.64 -28.31
CA LEU A 52 16.02 5.85 -27.89
C LEU A 52 16.47 7.31 -27.94
N ASP A 53 15.82 8.13 -28.75
CA ASP A 53 16.05 9.56 -28.92
C ASP A 53 15.13 10.43 -28.06
N SER A 54 14.39 9.84 -27.11
CA SER A 54 13.58 10.60 -26.19
C SER A 54 14.43 11.48 -25.26
N ALA A 55 13.84 12.57 -24.75
CA ALA A 55 14.51 13.46 -23.81
C ALA A 55 14.91 12.73 -22.53
N GLU A 56 14.08 11.78 -22.07
CA GLU A 56 14.34 10.94 -20.91
C GLU A 56 15.57 10.05 -21.14
N MET A 57 15.68 9.41 -22.29
CA MET A 57 16.86 8.60 -22.63
C MET A 57 18.13 9.44 -22.72
N GLY A 58 18.04 10.65 -23.25
CA GLY A 58 19.14 11.62 -23.24
C GLY A 58 19.60 11.96 -21.83
N LEU A 59 18.66 12.14 -20.89
CA LEU A 59 18.94 12.44 -19.49
C LEU A 59 19.73 11.32 -18.79
N PHE A 60 19.41 10.05 -19.09
CA PHE A 60 20.07 8.90 -18.49
C PHE A 60 21.35 8.45 -19.21
N SER A 61 21.72 9.05 -20.32
CA SER A 61 22.86 8.62 -21.16
C SER A 61 24.18 8.48 -20.37
N GLY A 62 24.48 9.42 -19.48
CA GLY A 62 25.66 9.39 -18.61
C GLY A 62 25.57 8.39 -17.43
N MET A 63 24.43 7.75 -17.22
CA MET A 63 24.17 6.83 -16.12
C MET A 63 23.98 5.39 -16.59
N MET A 64 24.06 5.13 -17.89
CA MET A 64 23.88 3.79 -18.47
C MET A 64 24.91 2.81 -17.94
N THR A 65 24.47 1.58 -17.65
CA THR A 65 25.35 0.47 -17.23
C THR A 65 26.05 -0.16 -18.41
N ASP A 66 25.36 -0.26 -19.54
CA ASP A 66 25.89 -0.63 -20.84
C ASP A 66 25.34 0.35 -21.89
N PRO A 67 26.17 1.29 -22.39
CA PRO A 67 25.73 2.24 -23.39
C PRO A 67 25.28 1.61 -24.71
N ALA A 68 25.75 0.40 -25.02
CA ALA A 68 25.37 -0.29 -26.26
C ALA A 68 23.95 -0.86 -26.20
N LEU A 69 23.50 -1.31 -25.04
CA LEU A 69 22.16 -1.87 -24.85
C LEU A 69 21.12 -0.80 -24.52
N SER A 70 21.53 0.28 -23.84
CA SER A 70 20.66 1.40 -23.42
C SER A 70 19.38 0.97 -22.68
N GLU A 71 19.44 -0.12 -21.90
CA GLU A 71 18.29 -0.70 -21.22
C GLU A 71 18.24 -0.37 -19.73
N GLU A 72 19.40 -0.18 -19.11
CA GLU A 72 19.53 0.01 -17.66
C GLU A 72 20.46 1.18 -17.35
N ALA A 73 19.99 2.09 -16.46
CA ALA A 73 20.79 3.16 -15.90
C ALA A 73 20.85 3.04 -14.36
N LYS A 74 22.00 3.39 -13.78
CA LYS A 74 22.21 3.38 -12.33
C LYS A 74 22.52 4.75 -11.80
N LEU A 75 21.84 5.14 -10.74
CA LEU A 75 22.11 6.34 -9.96
C LEU A 75 22.34 5.94 -8.51
N ARG A 76 23.48 6.34 -7.96
CA ARG A 76 23.93 5.96 -6.61
C ARG A 76 24.08 7.18 -5.73
N TYR A 77 23.59 7.06 -4.51
CA TYR A 77 23.86 7.97 -3.40
C TYR A 77 24.70 7.24 -2.36
N GLU A 78 25.74 7.90 -1.87
CA GLU A 78 26.58 7.38 -0.81
C GLU A 78 26.80 8.47 0.26
N PHE A 79 26.58 8.11 1.52
CA PHE A 79 26.92 8.93 2.68
C PHE A 79 27.92 8.14 3.51
N LYS A 80 29.17 8.60 3.52
CA LYS A 80 30.29 7.91 4.15
C LYS A 80 31.27 8.87 4.80
N LEU A 81 32.11 8.37 5.67
CA LEU A 81 33.27 9.09 6.19
C LEU A 81 34.21 9.45 5.03
N ALA A 82 34.82 10.60 5.08
CA ALA A 82 35.83 11.00 4.10
C ALA A 82 36.98 9.99 4.08
N ASP A 83 37.41 9.56 2.88
CA ASP A 83 38.37 8.46 2.73
C ASP A 83 39.71 8.72 3.42
N ASP A 84 40.14 9.99 3.53
CA ASP A 84 41.33 10.43 4.24
C ASP A 84 41.24 10.33 5.79
N GLN A 85 40.06 10.06 6.32
CA GLN A 85 39.79 9.89 7.75
C GLN A 85 39.58 8.45 8.19
N GLU A 86 39.47 7.51 7.25
CA GLU A 86 39.13 6.10 7.53
C GLU A 86 40.22 5.42 8.39
N ASP A 87 41.50 5.71 8.15
CA ASP A 87 42.59 5.12 8.91
C ASP A 87 42.64 5.68 10.34
N ASN A 88 42.37 6.98 10.53
CA ASN A 88 42.26 7.59 11.85
C ASN A 88 41.10 6.97 12.63
N TYR A 89 39.95 6.81 11.99
CA TYR A 89 38.79 6.14 12.59
C TYR A 89 39.13 4.73 13.07
N LYS A 90 39.75 3.90 12.23
CA LYS A 90 40.14 2.54 12.58
C LYS A 90 41.09 2.49 13.76
N ALA A 91 42.06 3.42 13.82
CA ALA A 91 42.98 3.51 14.93
C ALA A 91 42.27 3.87 16.26
N ASP A 92 41.32 4.80 16.21
CA ASP A 92 40.57 5.25 17.40
C ASP A 92 39.61 4.19 17.95
N VAL A 93 39.08 3.28 17.10
CA VAL A 93 38.14 2.25 17.51
C VAL A 93 38.76 0.87 17.75
N ALA A 94 40.04 0.65 17.39
CA ALA A 94 40.70 -0.66 17.42
C ALA A 94 40.70 -1.35 18.81
N GLY A 95 40.74 -0.58 19.89
CA GLY A 95 40.76 -1.08 21.27
C GLY A 95 39.41 -1.06 21.98
N VAL A 96 38.35 -0.62 21.29
CA VAL A 96 37.02 -0.45 21.89
C VAL A 96 36.27 -1.76 21.89
N THR A 97 35.73 -2.17 23.04
CA THR A 97 35.11 -3.51 23.20
C THR A 97 33.58 -3.51 23.03
N THR A 98 32.92 -2.34 22.99
CA THR A 98 31.47 -2.25 22.88
C THR A 98 31.04 -1.36 21.71
N ALA A 99 30.02 -1.80 20.96
CA ALA A 99 29.45 -1.02 19.87
C ALA A 99 28.96 0.37 20.35
N LYS A 100 28.41 0.46 21.55
CA LYS A 100 27.91 1.71 22.13
C LYS A 100 29.00 2.78 22.28
N GLU A 101 30.21 2.38 22.64
CA GLU A 101 31.35 3.30 22.74
C GLU A 101 31.84 3.75 21.36
N ILE A 102 31.89 2.83 20.40
CA ILE A 102 32.20 3.17 18.99
C ILE A 102 31.20 4.19 18.45
N TRP A 103 29.89 3.99 18.66
CA TRP A 103 28.86 4.94 18.24
C TRP A 103 29.02 6.31 18.87
N LYS A 104 29.45 6.40 20.12
CA LYS A 104 29.78 7.70 20.75
C LYS A 104 30.99 8.39 20.12
N ILE A 105 32.02 7.62 19.73
CA ILE A 105 33.19 8.16 19.02
C ILE A 105 32.75 8.68 17.64
N ILE A 106 31.93 7.91 16.91
CA ILE A 106 31.39 8.34 15.61
C ILE A 106 30.62 9.66 15.75
N ASP A 107 29.72 9.74 16.71
CA ASP A 107 28.86 10.91 16.90
C ASP A 107 29.66 12.16 17.29
N ARG A 108 30.62 12.02 18.20
CA ARG A 108 31.40 13.12 18.70
C ARG A 108 32.47 13.61 17.72
N ASP A 109 33.21 12.67 17.12
CA ASP A 109 34.47 13.00 16.45
C ASP A 109 34.38 12.92 14.92
N TYR A 110 33.57 11.98 14.37
CA TYR A 110 33.59 11.64 12.96
C TYR A 110 32.37 12.06 12.16
N ILE A 111 31.13 12.08 12.72
CA ILE A 111 29.92 12.36 11.94
C ILE A 111 29.96 13.66 11.15
N ARG A 112 30.62 14.69 11.66
CA ARG A 112 30.84 15.99 10.98
C ARG A 112 31.69 15.87 9.71
N LEU A 113 32.52 14.83 9.61
CA LEU A 113 33.45 14.56 8.50
C LEU A 113 32.79 13.67 7.41
N TYR A 114 31.60 13.18 7.68
CA TYR A 114 30.83 12.42 6.68
C TYR A 114 30.39 13.33 5.54
N ARG A 115 30.46 12.78 4.32
CA ARG A 115 30.09 13.48 3.09
C ARG A 115 29.10 12.66 2.29
N SER A 116 28.17 13.36 1.64
CA SER A 116 27.27 12.77 0.66
C SER A 116 27.81 12.97 -0.75
N SER A 117 27.70 11.96 -1.58
CA SER A 117 28.04 12.02 -2.99
C SER A 117 26.99 11.30 -3.84
N ARG A 118 26.84 11.73 -5.10
CA ARG A 118 25.99 11.08 -6.09
C ARG A 118 26.80 10.75 -7.32
N SER A 119 26.58 9.56 -7.89
CA SER A 119 27.31 9.10 -9.07
C SER A 119 26.41 8.25 -9.97
N GLY A 120 26.69 8.23 -11.27
CA GLY A 120 25.97 7.43 -12.25
C GLY A 120 26.84 6.33 -12.88
N GLY A 121 26.20 5.31 -13.42
CA GLY A 121 26.85 4.21 -14.14
C GLY A 121 27.47 3.14 -13.24
N ASN A 122 28.31 2.29 -13.84
CA ASN A 122 28.93 1.12 -13.17
C ASN A 122 30.25 1.44 -12.44
N GLN A 123 30.90 2.56 -12.71
CA GLN A 123 32.20 2.86 -12.15
C GLN A 123 32.13 3.31 -10.69
N ALA A 124 33.07 2.89 -9.86
CA ALA A 124 33.13 3.25 -8.44
C ALA A 124 33.31 4.78 -8.22
N ALA A 125 33.98 5.47 -9.12
CA ALA A 125 34.17 6.92 -9.10
C ALA A 125 33.11 7.69 -9.92
N GLY A 126 32.16 7.02 -10.53
CA GLY A 126 31.00 7.52 -11.29
C GLY A 126 31.13 8.87 -12.01
N ILE A 127 30.29 9.08 -12.99
CA ILE A 127 30.17 10.40 -13.64
C ILE A 127 29.36 11.32 -12.73
N SER A 128 29.73 12.61 -12.63
CA SER A 128 28.91 13.62 -11.97
C SER A 128 27.53 13.71 -12.66
N VAL A 129 26.49 13.60 -11.88
CA VAL A 129 25.10 13.55 -12.38
C VAL A 129 24.31 14.82 -12.03
N ASN A 130 24.99 15.88 -11.57
CA ASN A 130 24.31 17.08 -11.07
C ASN A 130 23.44 17.77 -12.11
N ASP A 131 23.89 17.85 -13.36
CA ASP A 131 23.12 18.47 -14.44
C ASP A 131 21.87 17.67 -14.76
N ALA A 132 21.97 16.33 -14.78
CA ALA A 132 20.84 15.45 -14.98
C ALA A 132 19.83 15.53 -13.82
N LEU A 133 20.33 15.57 -12.58
CA LEU A 133 19.46 15.77 -11.40
C LEU A 133 18.75 17.13 -11.42
N GLY A 134 19.39 18.16 -11.98
CA GLY A 134 18.77 19.46 -12.20
C GLY A 134 17.54 19.42 -13.11
N GLN A 135 17.45 18.43 -14.02
CA GLN A 135 16.32 18.21 -14.93
C GLN A 135 15.32 17.17 -14.43
N MET A 136 15.56 16.54 -13.29
CA MET A 136 14.59 15.69 -12.59
C MET A 136 13.81 16.52 -11.58
N ASP A 137 12.52 16.24 -11.44
CA ASP A 137 11.67 16.75 -10.38
C ASP A 137 11.27 15.61 -9.45
N PHE A 138 11.57 15.75 -8.16
CA PHE A 138 11.13 14.80 -7.15
C PHE A 138 10.38 15.55 -6.06
N GLN A 139 9.08 15.33 -5.99
CA GLN A 139 8.22 15.89 -4.97
C GLN A 139 7.92 14.84 -3.91
N PHE A 140 8.12 15.21 -2.65
CA PHE A 140 7.88 14.34 -1.51
C PHE A 140 6.82 14.94 -0.60
N LEU A 141 5.79 14.17 -0.32
CA LEU A 141 4.69 14.52 0.59
C LEU A 141 4.79 13.65 1.84
N ASP A 142 5.15 14.27 2.96
CA ASP A 142 5.20 13.61 4.27
C ASP A 142 3.78 13.30 4.79
N ALA A 143 3.66 12.29 5.64
CA ALA A 143 2.40 11.92 6.32
C ALA A 143 1.90 13.03 7.25
N ILE A 144 2.82 13.69 7.96
CA ILE A 144 2.50 14.83 8.86
C ILE A 144 2.74 16.13 8.09
N ARG A 145 1.65 16.75 7.63
CA ARG A 145 1.67 17.99 6.85
C ARG A 145 1.06 19.12 7.65
N ASP A 146 1.78 20.21 7.80
CA ASP A 146 1.16 21.48 8.24
C ASP A 146 0.58 22.23 7.04
N VAL A 147 -0.47 21.65 6.47
CA VAL A 147 -1.17 22.17 5.30
C VAL A 147 -1.69 23.59 5.56
N SER A 148 -2.01 23.91 6.82
CA SER A 148 -2.49 25.23 7.20
C SER A 148 -1.42 26.30 7.03
N HIS A 149 -0.18 26.00 7.38
CA HIS A 149 0.92 26.95 7.19
C HIS A 149 1.28 27.10 5.71
N ASP A 150 1.27 26.00 4.97
CA ASP A 150 1.73 25.97 3.58
C ASP A 150 0.73 26.53 2.56
N LEU A 151 -0.57 26.48 2.84
CA LEU A 151 -1.61 26.96 1.92
C LEU A 151 -2.01 28.45 2.10
N TYR A 152 -1.75 29.04 3.28
CA TYR A 152 -2.51 30.24 3.68
C TYR A 152 -1.71 31.50 3.92
N ALA A 153 -0.41 31.40 4.09
CA ALA A 153 0.42 32.61 4.10
C ALA A 153 0.71 33.01 2.65
N GLY A 154 0.33 34.19 2.25
CA GLY A 154 0.58 34.71 0.90
C GLY A 154 2.06 34.81 0.49
N TYR A 155 2.93 34.36 1.36
CA TYR A 155 4.35 34.13 1.11
C TYR A 155 4.67 32.68 0.72
N ASN A 156 3.65 31.79 0.62
CA ASN A 156 3.89 30.40 0.24
C ASN A 156 4.39 30.32 -1.22
N PRO A 157 5.60 29.83 -1.45
CA PRO A 157 6.15 29.70 -2.79
C PRO A 157 5.29 28.78 -3.68
N LEU A 158 4.68 27.71 -3.13
CA LEU A 158 3.87 26.77 -3.90
C LEU A 158 2.65 27.45 -4.54
N LEU A 159 1.83 28.14 -3.75
CA LEU A 159 0.66 28.84 -4.27
C LEU A 159 1.07 29.92 -5.27
N ARG A 160 2.10 30.68 -4.96
CA ARG A 160 2.62 31.73 -5.84
C ARG A 160 3.11 31.19 -7.18
N ASP A 161 3.87 30.08 -7.17
CA ASP A 161 4.38 29.46 -8.40
C ASP A 161 3.24 28.95 -9.28
N VAL A 162 2.22 28.36 -8.67
CA VAL A 162 1.00 27.91 -9.36
C VAL A 162 0.24 29.10 -9.94
N LEU A 163 0.05 30.19 -9.17
CA LEU A 163 -0.63 31.40 -9.66
C LEU A 163 0.16 32.03 -10.82
N ASN A 164 1.49 32.11 -10.73
CA ASN A 164 2.35 32.59 -11.81
C ASN A 164 2.25 31.76 -13.10
N PHE A 165 2.06 30.47 -12.97
CA PHE A 165 1.85 29.60 -14.12
C PHE A 165 0.49 29.84 -14.76
N PHE A 166 -0.57 29.91 -13.95
CA PHE A 166 -1.95 30.01 -14.46
C PHE A 166 -2.39 31.44 -14.83
N ILE A 167 -1.70 32.49 -14.36
CA ILE A 167 -2.00 33.83 -14.84
C ILE A 167 -1.79 33.88 -16.36
N ASP A 168 -2.74 34.45 -17.08
CA ASP A 168 -2.73 34.55 -18.56
C ASP A 168 -2.55 33.20 -19.26
N TYR A 169 -3.01 32.09 -18.65
CA TYR A 169 -2.82 30.74 -19.18
C TYR A 169 -3.32 30.56 -20.61
N SER A 170 -4.45 31.19 -20.94
CA SER A 170 -5.02 31.19 -22.29
C SER A 170 -4.10 31.85 -23.33
N VAL A 171 -3.39 32.91 -22.94
CA VAL A 171 -2.42 33.59 -23.82
C VAL A 171 -1.15 32.76 -23.97
N LYS A 172 -0.65 32.20 -22.85
CA LYS A 172 0.57 31.37 -22.82
C LYS A 172 0.47 30.09 -23.66
N ASN A 173 -0.74 29.52 -23.75
CA ASN A 173 -1.01 28.28 -24.48
C ASN A 173 -1.81 28.47 -25.78
N ASP A 174 -1.85 29.67 -26.32
CA ASP A 174 -2.51 29.93 -27.60
C ASP A 174 -1.68 29.38 -28.77
N ALA A 175 -2.06 28.19 -29.24
CA ALA A 175 -1.39 27.53 -30.36
C ALA A 175 -1.50 28.27 -31.72
N THR A 176 -2.32 29.34 -31.79
CA THR A 176 -2.50 30.15 -33.02
C THR A 176 -1.48 31.27 -33.14
N LYS A 177 -0.71 31.56 -32.06
CA LYS A 177 0.24 32.67 -31.96
C LYS A 177 1.68 32.16 -31.97
N THR A 178 2.56 32.99 -32.48
CA THR A 178 4.01 32.78 -32.39
C THR A 178 4.51 33.10 -30.97
N GLU A 179 5.70 32.59 -30.63
CA GLU A 179 6.33 32.89 -29.32
C GLU A 179 6.53 34.40 -29.09
N ASP A 180 6.88 35.14 -30.14
CA ASP A 180 7.10 36.59 -30.04
C ASP A 180 5.79 37.35 -29.79
N GLU A 181 4.70 36.98 -30.47
CA GLU A 181 3.38 37.54 -30.25
C GLU A 181 2.86 37.29 -28.82
N ILE A 182 3.04 36.05 -28.30
CA ILE A 182 2.71 35.69 -26.92
C ILE A 182 3.51 36.57 -25.93
N LYS A 183 4.82 36.71 -26.17
CA LYS A 183 5.72 37.49 -25.32
C LYS A 183 5.33 38.96 -25.29
N GLU A 184 5.00 39.55 -26.46
CA GLU A 184 4.56 40.93 -26.57
C GLU A 184 3.22 41.15 -25.85
N GLN A 185 2.28 40.24 -26.01
CA GLN A 185 0.98 40.33 -25.35
C GLN A 185 1.12 40.22 -23.84
N LEU A 186 1.91 39.28 -23.33
CA LEU A 186 2.18 39.15 -21.87
C LEU A 186 2.85 40.41 -21.30
N LYS A 187 3.77 41.02 -22.08
CA LYS A 187 4.43 42.26 -21.71
C LYS A 187 3.43 43.41 -21.63
N ALA A 188 2.51 43.47 -22.58
CA ALA A 188 1.46 44.48 -22.61
C ALA A 188 0.52 44.33 -21.37
N LEU A 189 0.10 43.12 -21.02
CA LEU A 189 -0.74 42.85 -19.85
C LEU A 189 -0.04 43.26 -18.54
N ARG A 190 1.24 42.95 -18.39
CA ARG A 190 2.05 43.35 -17.23
C ARG A 190 2.19 44.85 -17.11
N ASN A 191 2.46 45.54 -18.22
CA ASN A 191 2.56 47.00 -18.25
C ASN A 191 1.23 47.66 -17.88
N ASP A 192 0.12 47.15 -18.39
CA ASP A 192 -1.22 47.62 -18.06
C ASP A 192 -1.51 47.44 -16.56
N PHE A 193 -1.17 46.29 -15.98
CA PHE A 193 -1.32 46.05 -14.55
C PHE A 193 -0.51 47.04 -13.70
N VAL A 194 0.76 47.26 -14.06
CA VAL A 194 1.61 48.26 -13.37
C VAL A 194 1.03 49.68 -13.49
N GLN A 195 0.55 50.06 -14.66
CA GLN A 195 -0.11 51.37 -14.84
C GLN A 195 -1.37 51.51 -13.97
N GLN A 196 -2.17 50.45 -13.85
CA GLN A 196 -3.37 50.48 -13.01
C GLN A 196 -3.06 50.48 -11.50
N SER A 197 -1.94 49.87 -11.09
CA SER A 197 -1.50 49.80 -9.68
C SER A 197 -0.74 51.05 -9.20
N SER A 198 -0.11 51.79 -10.11
CA SER A 198 0.68 53.02 -9.81
C SER A 198 -0.08 54.08 -9.00
N PRO A 199 -1.35 54.40 -9.26
CA PRO A 199 -2.10 55.37 -8.48
C PRO A 199 -2.30 54.94 -7.02
N LEU A 200 -2.44 53.62 -6.75
CA LEU A 200 -2.54 53.09 -5.40
C LEU A 200 -1.22 53.22 -4.64
N MET A 201 -0.09 52.99 -5.29
CA MET A 201 1.23 53.18 -4.72
C MET A 201 1.49 54.65 -4.42
N GLN A 202 1.14 55.57 -5.34
CA GLN A 202 1.22 57.00 -5.11
C GLN A 202 0.38 57.45 -3.91
N THR A 203 -0.84 56.95 -3.78
CA THR A 203 -1.71 57.22 -2.65
C THR A 203 -1.07 56.78 -1.32
N LEU A 204 -0.39 55.62 -1.30
CA LEU A 204 0.33 55.12 -0.13
C LEU A 204 1.53 56.00 0.20
N GLN A 205 2.32 56.40 -0.79
CA GLN A 205 3.46 57.30 -0.64
C GLN A 205 3.03 58.66 -0.10
N ASP A 206 1.94 59.23 -0.62
CA ASP A 206 1.38 60.49 -0.16
C ASP A 206 0.94 60.43 1.31
N ARG A 207 0.33 59.33 1.74
CA ARG A 207 -0.05 59.09 3.14
C ARG A 207 1.15 58.92 4.07
N LEU A 208 2.28 58.40 3.56
CA LEU A 208 3.52 58.28 4.31
C LEU A 208 4.34 59.57 4.37
N HIS A 209 4.00 60.58 3.59
CA HIS A 209 4.81 61.80 3.43
C HIS A 209 5.21 62.45 4.75
N ASN A 210 4.29 62.63 5.69
CA ASN A 210 4.56 63.25 6.98
C ASN A 210 5.46 62.38 7.87
N GLY A 211 5.24 61.03 7.88
CA GLY A 211 6.05 60.09 8.61
C GLY A 211 7.48 59.96 8.03
N LYS A 212 7.59 60.02 6.70
CA LYS A 212 8.86 60.05 5.97
C LYS A 212 9.75 61.20 6.44
N ASN A 213 9.19 62.43 6.59
CA ASN A 213 9.95 63.57 7.04
C ASN A 213 10.52 63.40 8.47
N VAL A 214 9.77 62.75 9.38
CA VAL A 214 10.28 62.40 10.71
C VAL A 214 11.42 61.37 10.63
N PHE A 215 11.25 60.34 9.80
CA PHE A 215 12.28 59.30 9.54
C PHE A 215 13.55 59.91 8.94
N LEU A 216 13.43 60.78 7.93
CA LEU A 216 14.54 61.49 7.31
C LEU A 216 15.30 62.36 8.29
N LYS A 217 14.63 62.99 9.30
CA LYS A 217 15.31 63.69 10.38
C LYS A 217 16.16 62.75 11.22
N TYR A 218 15.67 61.57 11.62
CA TYR A 218 16.50 60.56 12.32
C TYR A 218 17.65 60.08 11.45
N ALA A 219 17.45 59.87 10.15
CA ALA A 219 18.49 59.50 9.22
C ALA A 219 19.60 60.55 9.12
N LEU A 220 19.23 61.86 9.16
CA LEU A 220 20.16 62.97 9.21
C LEU A 220 20.95 62.95 10.52
N ASP A 221 20.28 62.82 11.66
CA ASP A 221 20.85 62.85 13.00
C ASP A 221 21.82 61.65 13.23
N THR A 222 21.55 60.49 12.58
CA THR A 222 22.42 59.28 12.63
C THR A 222 23.57 59.31 11.61
N GLY A 223 23.64 60.30 10.74
CA GLY A 223 24.65 60.39 9.68
C GLY A 223 24.37 59.55 8.44
N ALA A 224 23.19 58.96 8.31
CA ALA A 224 22.82 58.15 7.13
C ALA A 224 22.69 58.99 5.84
N THR A 225 22.76 60.33 5.94
CA THR A 225 22.76 61.26 4.81
C THR A 225 24.18 61.69 4.40
N PHE A 226 25.24 61.00 4.90
CA PHE A 226 26.62 61.28 4.57
C PHE A 226 26.85 61.18 3.04
N ASN A 227 27.67 62.06 2.49
CA ASN A 227 27.92 62.18 1.06
C ASN A 227 26.69 62.56 0.17
N GLY A 228 25.69 63.17 0.74
CA GLY A 228 24.50 63.64 -0.01
C GLY A 228 23.46 62.52 -0.33
N ALA A 229 23.64 61.35 0.31
CA ALA A 229 22.61 60.31 0.20
C ALA A 229 21.35 60.74 0.96
N VAL A 230 20.19 60.54 0.33
CA VAL A 230 18.88 60.82 0.95
C VAL A 230 18.05 59.53 0.87
N PRO A 231 17.82 58.86 2.01
CA PRO A 231 16.94 57.70 2.04
C PRO A 231 15.52 58.09 1.58
N ASP A 232 14.92 57.27 0.74
CA ASP A 232 13.53 57.43 0.30
C ASP A 232 12.80 56.11 0.28
N PHE A 233 11.46 56.15 0.23
CA PHE A 233 10.61 54.99 0.04
C PHE A 233 10.11 55.02 -1.40
N ASP A 234 10.49 54.00 -2.16
CA ASP A 234 10.00 53.78 -3.51
C ASP A 234 9.52 52.32 -3.62
N GLY A 235 8.67 52.06 -4.58
CA GLY A 235 8.13 50.73 -4.83
C GLY A 235 7.20 50.70 -6.03
N GLU A 236 7.14 49.55 -6.64
CA GLU A 236 6.23 49.22 -7.72
C GLU A 236 5.43 48.00 -7.30
N VAL A 237 4.12 47.99 -7.58
CA VAL A 237 3.27 46.83 -7.30
C VAL A 237 3.22 45.97 -8.53
N THR A 238 3.90 44.84 -8.46
CA THR A 238 3.84 43.81 -9.50
C THR A 238 2.75 42.79 -9.17
N GLU A 239 2.43 41.92 -10.14
CA GLU A 239 1.48 40.81 -9.96
C GLU A 239 1.98 39.85 -8.83
N ASN A 240 3.29 39.66 -8.72
CA ASN A 240 3.89 38.80 -7.70
C ASN A 240 3.65 39.28 -6.26
N GLU A 241 3.71 40.61 -6.03
CA GLU A 241 3.40 41.17 -4.71
C GLU A 241 1.91 41.04 -4.43
N MET A 242 1.05 41.18 -5.45
CA MET A 242 -0.41 41.05 -5.27
C MET A 242 -0.82 39.60 -4.98
N PHE A 243 -0.09 38.59 -5.50
CA PHE A 243 -0.33 37.18 -5.11
C PHE A 243 -0.18 36.94 -3.61
N ALA A 244 0.71 37.70 -2.93
CA ALA A 244 0.86 37.61 -1.48
C ALA A 244 -0.41 38.00 -0.71
N VAL A 245 -1.29 38.78 -1.30
CA VAL A 245 -2.57 39.21 -0.69
C VAL A 245 -3.70 38.23 -0.99
N LEU A 246 -3.56 37.40 -2.04
CA LEU A 246 -4.58 36.41 -2.41
C LEU A 246 -4.62 35.29 -1.36
N ARG A 247 -5.85 34.95 -0.97
CA ARG A 247 -6.13 33.84 -0.04
C ARG A 247 -7.00 32.83 -0.73
N MET A 248 -6.73 31.56 -0.51
CA MET A 248 -7.60 30.51 -0.96
C MET A 248 -8.85 30.48 -0.11
N ILE A 249 -10.01 30.64 -0.75
CA ILE A 249 -11.33 30.54 -0.14
C ILE A 249 -12.13 29.43 -0.78
N ILE A 250 -13.04 28.84 -0.03
CA ILE A 250 -13.96 27.81 -0.50
C ILE A 250 -15.37 28.43 -0.55
N LYS A 251 -15.94 28.36 -1.74
CA LYS A 251 -17.31 28.83 -1.99
C LYS A 251 -18.26 27.64 -1.99
N TYR A 252 -19.18 27.64 -1.06
CA TYR A 252 -20.23 26.63 -1.03
C TYR A 252 -21.42 27.04 -1.93
N THR A 253 -22.13 26.03 -2.43
CA THR A 253 -23.31 26.25 -3.30
C THR A 253 -24.42 27.10 -2.65
N VAL A 254 -24.42 27.17 -1.33
CA VAL A 254 -25.35 28.04 -0.52
C VAL A 254 -24.91 29.50 -0.43
N GLY A 255 -23.80 29.87 -1.13
CA GLY A 255 -23.31 31.24 -1.16
C GLY A 255 -22.40 31.63 0.01
N ILE A 256 -22.05 30.72 0.90
CA ILE A 256 -21.12 30.96 2.00
C ILE A 256 -19.69 30.81 1.48
N GLU A 257 -18.84 31.77 1.80
CA GLU A 257 -17.40 31.75 1.51
C GLU A 257 -16.64 31.64 2.83
N VAL A 258 -15.74 30.64 2.93
CA VAL A 258 -14.90 30.47 4.12
C VAL A 258 -13.43 30.30 3.69
N PRO A 259 -12.48 30.82 4.49
CA PRO A 259 -11.07 30.53 4.27
C PRO A 259 -10.85 29.02 4.30
N ALA A 260 -10.00 28.52 3.42
CA ALA A 260 -9.71 27.08 3.37
C ALA A 260 -9.19 26.53 4.72
N THR A 261 -8.60 27.35 5.61
CA THR A 261 -8.20 27.02 6.98
C THR A 261 -9.31 26.45 7.88
N TYR A 262 -10.55 26.77 7.58
CA TYR A 262 -11.71 26.31 8.37
C TYR A 262 -12.24 24.94 7.91
N ASN A 263 -11.63 24.34 6.90
CA ASN A 263 -12.01 23.00 6.44
C ASN A 263 -11.24 21.90 7.17
N GLY A 264 -11.79 20.70 7.12
CA GLY A 264 -11.12 19.52 7.70
C GLY A 264 -9.81 19.17 6.98
N LEU A 265 -8.89 18.58 7.71
CA LEU A 265 -7.53 18.24 7.23
C LEU A 265 -7.55 17.42 5.95
N GLY A 266 -8.48 16.48 5.80
CA GLY A 266 -8.59 15.66 4.58
C GLY A 266 -8.87 16.48 3.32
N TYR A 267 -9.78 17.47 3.41
CA TYR A 267 -10.07 18.36 2.29
C TYR A 267 -8.86 19.23 1.94
N ASN A 268 -8.21 19.77 2.95
CA ASN A 268 -7.01 20.59 2.77
C ASN A 268 -5.84 19.80 2.16
N ASN A 269 -5.68 18.52 2.54
CA ASN A 269 -4.72 17.63 1.91
C ASN A 269 -4.96 17.45 0.41
N LEU A 270 -6.22 17.30 -0.01
CA LEU A 270 -6.57 17.19 -1.44
C LEU A 270 -6.25 18.47 -2.21
N ILE A 271 -6.53 19.63 -1.63
CA ILE A 271 -6.18 20.93 -2.23
C ILE A 271 -4.67 21.05 -2.37
N TYR A 272 -3.92 20.74 -1.32
CA TYR A 272 -2.46 20.82 -1.34
C TYR A 272 -1.86 19.92 -2.43
N MET A 273 -2.35 18.69 -2.54
CA MET A 273 -1.91 17.76 -3.59
C MET A 273 -2.25 18.26 -5.00
N SER A 274 -3.44 18.89 -5.16
CA SER A 274 -3.82 19.48 -6.43
C SER A 274 -2.90 20.63 -6.83
N LEU A 275 -2.51 21.49 -5.88
CA LEU A 275 -1.54 22.58 -6.10
C LEU A 275 -0.15 22.02 -6.43
N LEU A 276 0.28 20.97 -5.73
CA LEU A 276 1.58 20.35 -6.00
C LEU A 276 1.64 19.75 -7.42
N LEU A 277 0.61 19.04 -7.84
CA LEU A 277 0.53 18.50 -9.20
C LEU A 277 0.47 19.61 -10.25
N ALA A 278 -0.24 20.71 -9.96
CA ALA A 278 -0.25 21.90 -10.83
C ALA A 278 1.15 22.53 -10.91
N LYS A 279 1.92 22.57 -9.81
CA LYS A 279 3.32 22.99 -9.83
C LYS A 279 4.18 22.07 -10.68
N MET A 280 4.07 20.75 -10.50
CA MET A 280 4.81 19.77 -11.30
C MET A 280 4.51 19.92 -12.80
N GLN A 281 3.26 20.20 -13.16
CA GLN A 281 2.87 20.52 -14.52
C GLN A 281 3.54 21.81 -15.01
N ALA A 282 3.61 22.84 -14.17
CA ALA A 282 4.31 24.08 -14.50
C ALA A 282 5.81 23.85 -14.71
N ASP A 283 6.47 23.13 -13.81
CA ASP A 283 7.90 22.84 -13.84
C ASP A 283 8.30 21.98 -15.06
N SER A 284 7.41 21.11 -15.54
CA SER A 284 7.63 20.29 -16.77
C SER A 284 7.23 20.99 -18.06
N SER A 285 6.61 22.17 -17.99
CA SER A 285 6.15 22.91 -19.19
C SER A 285 7.33 23.56 -19.93
N ILE A 286 7.68 23.06 -21.11
CA ILE A 286 8.73 23.61 -21.97
C ILE A 286 8.36 25.05 -22.41
N THR A 287 7.10 25.35 -22.64
CA THR A 287 6.65 26.68 -23.03
C THR A 287 6.85 27.71 -21.93
N TYR A 288 6.69 27.32 -20.66
CA TYR A 288 6.83 28.18 -19.49
C TYR A 288 8.29 28.22 -18.96
N MET A 289 8.90 27.05 -18.71
CA MET A 289 10.22 26.95 -18.09
C MET A 289 11.38 26.97 -19.09
N LYS A 290 11.09 26.82 -20.39
CA LYS A 290 12.10 26.77 -21.46
C LYS A 290 13.17 25.71 -21.17
N ARG A 291 14.44 26.10 -21.12
CA ARG A 291 15.59 25.20 -20.85
C ARG A 291 15.61 24.66 -19.42
N ASN A 292 14.85 25.26 -18.50
CA ASN A 292 14.77 24.83 -17.10
C ASN A 292 13.62 23.85 -16.86
N ALA A 293 12.86 23.51 -17.91
CA ALA A 293 11.78 22.54 -17.80
C ALA A 293 12.32 21.18 -17.31
N LYS A 294 11.59 20.58 -16.37
CA LYS A 294 11.90 19.24 -15.87
C LYS A 294 11.54 18.19 -16.92
N VAL A 295 12.48 17.29 -17.20
CA VAL A 295 12.30 16.23 -18.20
C VAL A 295 11.51 15.07 -17.61
N ILE A 296 11.76 14.74 -16.33
CA ILE A 296 11.12 13.61 -15.67
C ILE A 296 10.68 14.01 -14.27
N SER A 297 9.44 13.66 -13.92
CA SER A 297 8.84 14.00 -12.63
C SER A 297 8.44 12.75 -11.86
N PHE A 298 8.82 12.73 -10.58
CA PHE A 298 8.51 11.69 -9.60
C PHE A 298 7.73 12.29 -8.44
N LEU A 299 6.68 11.59 -8.03
CA LEU A 299 5.89 11.94 -6.85
C LEU A 299 5.96 10.84 -5.81
N ALA A 300 6.33 11.17 -4.60
CA ALA A 300 6.32 10.27 -3.46
C ALA A 300 5.34 10.78 -2.39
N VAL A 301 4.41 9.95 -1.97
CA VAL A 301 3.36 10.30 -0.99
C VAL A 301 3.41 9.32 0.17
N GLU A 302 3.68 9.79 1.39
CA GLU A 302 3.54 8.98 2.60
C GLU A 302 2.10 9.04 3.11
N GLU A 303 1.58 7.86 3.50
CA GLU A 303 0.23 7.70 4.08
C GLU A 303 -0.84 8.48 3.31
N CYS A 304 -0.98 8.14 2.03
CA CYS A 304 -1.85 8.90 1.11
C CYS A 304 -3.32 8.92 1.55
N GLU A 305 -3.74 8.00 2.42
CA GLU A 305 -5.07 7.95 3.04
C GLU A 305 -5.24 8.87 4.24
N ALA A 306 -4.17 9.49 4.74
CA ALA A 306 -4.22 10.28 5.98
C ALA A 306 -5.34 11.32 5.94
N HIS A 307 -6.24 11.24 6.92
CA HIS A 307 -7.42 12.09 7.07
C HIS A 307 -8.47 12.00 5.94
N LEU A 308 -8.35 11.06 4.98
CA LEU A 308 -9.33 10.90 3.91
C LEU A 308 -10.42 9.89 4.27
N HIS A 309 -11.66 10.27 4.04
CA HIS A 309 -12.78 9.34 4.09
C HIS A 309 -12.59 8.22 3.04
N PRO A 310 -12.93 6.93 3.34
CA PRO A 310 -12.71 5.81 2.41
C PRO A 310 -13.15 6.06 0.96
N ALA A 311 -14.33 6.66 0.76
CA ALA A 311 -14.80 7.01 -0.59
C ALA A 311 -13.89 8.02 -1.30
N MET A 312 -13.23 8.91 -0.57
CA MET A 312 -12.30 9.90 -1.13
C MET A 312 -10.96 9.27 -1.49
N GLN A 313 -10.56 8.17 -0.81
CA GLN A 313 -9.33 7.45 -1.12
C GLN A 313 -9.37 6.87 -2.54
N TYR A 314 -10.49 6.27 -2.95
CA TYR A 314 -10.67 5.77 -4.32
C TYR A 314 -10.61 6.89 -5.36
N LYS A 315 -11.32 8.00 -5.10
CA LYS A 315 -11.33 9.13 -6.02
C LYS A 315 -9.95 9.77 -6.14
N PHE A 316 -9.23 9.86 -5.04
CA PHE A 316 -7.85 10.36 -5.02
C PHE A 316 -6.91 9.44 -5.81
N LEU A 317 -7.01 8.12 -5.62
CA LEU A 317 -6.22 7.16 -6.39
C LEU A 317 -6.48 7.28 -7.90
N GLN A 318 -7.74 7.39 -8.31
CA GLN A 318 -8.11 7.62 -9.71
C GLN A 318 -7.49 8.91 -10.25
N PHE A 319 -7.58 10.01 -9.50
CA PHE A 319 -6.97 11.28 -9.87
C PHE A 319 -5.46 11.17 -10.09
N LEU A 320 -4.73 10.43 -9.24
CA LEU A 320 -3.30 10.19 -9.42
C LEU A 320 -3.00 9.35 -10.67
N GLN A 321 -3.82 8.32 -10.94
CA GLN A 321 -3.70 7.49 -12.13
C GLN A 321 -3.92 8.32 -13.42
N ASP A 322 -4.90 9.22 -13.42
CA ASP A 322 -5.18 10.12 -14.53
C ASP A 322 -4.00 11.08 -14.79
N ASN A 323 -3.40 11.64 -13.74
CA ASN A 323 -2.21 12.50 -13.87
C ASN A 323 -1.01 11.76 -14.44
N LYS A 324 -0.80 10.49 -14.04
CA LYS A 324 0.22 9.62 -14.63
C LYS A 324 -0.07 9.33 -16.10
N ALA A 325 -1.31 9.00 -16.43
CA ALA A 325 -1.74 8.70 -17.81
C ALA A 325 -1.59 9.91 -18.75
N ASN A 326 -1.81 11.12 -18.24
CA ASN A 326 -1.64 12.38 -18.97
C ASN A 326 -0.16 12.84 -19.06
N GLY A 327 0.79 12.10 -18.49
CA GLY A 327 2.22 12.42 -18.54
C GLY A 327 2.67 13.56 -17.64
N HIS A 328 1.81 14.07 -16.75
CA HIS A 328 2.19 15.13 -15.81
C HIS A 328 3.17 14.61 -14.74
N VAL A 329 3.09 13.34 -14.39
CA VAL A 329 4.01 12.65 -13.48
C VAL A 329 4.41 11.33 -14.10
N ARG A 330 5.71 11.07 -14.20
CA ARG A 330 6.21 9.83 -14.82
C ARG A 330 6.00 8.61 -13.92
N GLN A 331 6.28 8.75 -12.63
CA GLN A 331 6.14 7.67 -11.66
C GLN A 331 5.67 8.20 -10.31
N ILE A 332 4.75 7.46 -9.70
CA ILE A 332 4.17 7.78 -8.39
C ILE A 332 4.49 6.63 -7.44
N PHE A 333 5.04 6.96 -6.29
CA PHE A 333 5.27 6.05 -5.17
C PHE A 333 4.36 6.46 -4.01
N MET A 334 3.64 5.52 -3.45
CA MET A 334 2.77 5.77 -2.29
C MET A 334 3.03 4.74 -1.20
N THR A 335 3.02 5.18 0.04
CA THR A 335 2.84 4.26 1.17
C THR A 335 1.41 4.37 1.68
N SER A 336 0.87 3.25 2.14
CA SER A 336 -0.48 3.17 2.65
C SER A 336 -0.63 2.05 3.67
N HIS A 337 -1.44 2.29 4.69
CA HIS A 337 -1.99 1.29 5.61
C HIS A 337 -3.48 1.03 5.34
N SER A 338 -4.04 1.57 4.26
CA SER A 338 -5.45 1.43 3.90
C SER A 338 -5.71 0.17 3.08
N THR A 339 -6.60 -0.66 3.57
CA THR A 339 -7.11 -1.83 2.84
C THR A 339 -7.93 -1.43 1.61
N GLN A 340 -8.57 -0.26 1.64
CA GLN A 340 -9.27 0.32 0.50
C GLN A 340 -8.31 0.61 -0.66
N ILE A 341 -7.17 1.23 -0.37
CA ILE A 341 -6.15 1.52 -1.38
C ILE A 341 -5.51 0.22 -1.87
N ALA A 342 -5.13 -0.67 -0.95
CA ALA A 342 -4.51 -1.94 -1.30
C ALA A 342 -5.40 -2.82 -2.19
N SER A 343 -6.74 -2.77 -2.01
CA SER A 343 -7.70 -3.49 -2.85
C SER A 343 -7.98 -2.81 -4.20
N ALA A 344 -7.74 -1.52 -4.32
CA ALA A 344 -8.06 -0.73 -5.52
C ALA A 344 -6.91 -0.65 -6.52
N VAL A 345 -5.66 -0.90 -6.09
CA VAL A 345 -4.50 -0.93 -6.98
C VAL A 345 -4.36 -2.28 -7.67
N LYS A 346 -3.66 -2.29 -8.80
CA LYS A 346 -3.29 -3.55 -9.47
C LYS A 346 -2.24 -4.28 -8.63
N LEU A 347 -2.30 -5.62 -8.64
CA LEU A 347 -1.25 -6.44 -7.99
C LEU A 347 0.15 -6.12 -8.51
N ASP A 348 0.27 -5.70 -9.77
CA ASP A 348 1.53 -5.31 -10.39
C ASP A 348 2.15 -4.03 -9.80
N ASP A 349 1.34 -3.18 -9.22
CA ASP A 349 1.76 -1.93 -8.60
C ASP A 349 1.98 -2.07 -7.08
N LEU A 350 1.67 -3.26 -6.51
CA LEU A 350 1.76 -3.51 -5.08
C LEU A 350 3.17 -3.99 -4.69
N ILE A 351 3.75 -3.38 -3.67
CA ILE A 351 5.01 -3.79 -3.05
C ILE A 351 4.80 -3.91 -1.55
N CYS A 352 4.97 -5.12 -1.01
CA CYS A 352 4.85 -5.39 0.41
C CYS A 352 6.23 -5.45 1.06
N LEU A 353 6.48 -4.60 2.03
CA LEU A 353 7.73 -4.60 2.81
C LEU A 353 7.48 -5.27 4.15
N THR A 354 8.28 -6.26 4.49
CA THR A 354 8.24 -6.95 5.78
C THR A 354 9.63 -6.98 6.41
N SER A 355 9.69 -6.88 7.73
CA SER A 355 10.96 -6.93 8.49
C SER A 355 10.89 -8.08 9.50
N PRO A 356 11.20 -9.31 9.09
CA PRO A 356 11.17 -10.47 9.99
C PRO A 356 12.29 -10.45 11.02
N VAL A 357 13.38 -9.80 10.70
CA VAL A 357 14.56 -9.61 11.56
C VAL A 357 14.94 -8.14 11.47
N LEU A 358 15.29 -7.55 12.62
CA LEU A 358 15.72 -6.16 12.67
C LEU A 358 16.91 -5.91 11.71
N GLY A 359 16.80 -4.86 10.92
CA GLY A 359 17.79 -4.50 9.88
C GLY A 359 17.69 -5.26 8.56
N GLN A 360 16.75 -6.22 8.44
CA GLN A 360 16.49 -6.91 7.18
C GLN A 360 15.09 -6.57 6.68
N ILE A 361 14.99 -6.13 5.44
CA ILE A 361 13.72 -5.87 4.77
C ILE A 361 13.55 -6.91 3.67
N ASN A 362 12.47 -7.67 3.76
CA ASN A 362 12.02 -8.55 2.69
C ASN A 362 10.98 -7.81 1.85
N VAL A 363 11.11 -7.98 0.54
CA VAL A 363 10.22 -7.36 -0.44
C VAL A 363 9.33 -8.43 -1.04
N GLY A 364 8.02 -8.31 -0.82
CA GLY A 364 7.01 -9.06 -1.54
C GLY A 364 6.57 -8.25 -2.76
N TYR A 365 6.66 -8.85 -3.96
CA TYR A 365 6.34 -8.16 -5.20
C TYR A 365 5.47 -9.04 -6.12
N PRO A 366 4.14 -8.94 -6.00
CA PRO A 366 3.19 -9.80 -6.72
C PRO A 366 3.37 -9.83 -8.23
N ARG A 367 3.80 -8.74 -8.85
CA ARG A 367 4.10 -8.69 -10.29
C ARG A 367 5.09 -9.77 -10.74
N VAL A 368 6.09 -10.09 -9.91
CA VAL A 368 7.16 -11.05 -10.24
C VAL A 368 6.77 -12.48 -9.84
N ILE A 369 5.83 -12.62 -8.89
CA ILE A 369 5.34 -13.91 -8.41
C ILE A 369 4.53 -14.62 -9.48
N TYR A 370 3.59 -13.90 -10.12
CA TYR A 370 2.74 -14.44 -11.18
C TYR A 370 3.41 -14.23 -12.54
N LYS A 371 3.94 -15.29 -13.09
CA LYS A 371 4.65 -15.26 -14.38
C LYS A 371 3.67 -15.17 -15.55
N GLU A 372 3.93 -14.27 -16.49
CA GLU A 372 3.06 -14.05 -17.65
C GLU A 372 3.15 -15.19 -18.69
N ASP A 373 4.21 -15.98 -18.66
CA ASP A 373 4.44 -17.16 -19.51
C ASP A 373 3.87 -18.45 -18.95
N ASN A 374 3.18 -18.41 -17.80
CA ASN A 374 2.55 -19.54 -17.14
C ASN A 374 1.03 -19.32 -17.03
N ASP A 375 0.24 -20.11 -17.75
CA ASP A 375 -1.23 -19.97 -17.78
C ASP A 375 -1.87 -20.08 -16.39
N ASP A 376 -1.38 -20.95 -15.53
CA ASP A 376 -1.89 -21.11 -14.15
C ASP A 376 -1.62 -19.87 -13.30
N ASP A 377 -0.50 -19.19 -13.53
CA ASP A 377 -0.17 -17.94 -12.83
C ASP A 377 -1.04 -16.80 -13.34
N VAL A 378 -1.28 -16.72 -14.64
CA VAL A 378 -2.18 -15.72 -15.24
C VAL A 378 -3.58 -15.87 -14.69
N VAL A 379 -4.12 -17.10 -14.66
CA VAL A 379 -5.44 -17.39 -14.08
C VAL A 379 -5.49 -17.04 -12.59
N SER A 380 -4.45 -17.42 -11.84
CA SER A 380 -4.36 -17.13 -10.40
C SER A 380 -4.30 -15.64 -10.13
N LYS A 381 -3.50 -14.88 -10.89
CA LYS A 381 -3.39 -13.42 -10.79
C LYS A 381 -4.74 -12.74 -11.04
N GLN A 382 -5.43 -13.15 -12.11
CA GLN A 382 -6.76 -12.62 -12.44
C GLN A 382 -7.79 -12.95 -11.35
N TYR A 383 -7.72 -14.15 -10.78
CA TYR A 383 -8.59 -14.57 -9.68
C TYR A 383 -8.34 -13.70 -8.45
N VAL A 384 -7.09 -13.58 -7.99
CA VAL A 384 -6.73 -12.76 -6.82
C VAL A 384 -7.13 -11.30 -7.05
N GLN A 385 -6.81 -10.72 -8.21
CA GLN A 385 -7.15 -9.32 -8.54
C GLN A 385 -8.67 -9.07 -8.50
N ARG A 386 -9.47 -10.05 -8.90
CA ARG A 386 -10.94 -9.93 -8.90
C ARG A 386 -11.55 -10.04 -7.50
N PHE A 387 -11.00 -10.93 -6.67
CA PHE A 387 -11.59 -11.28 -5.38
C PHE A 387 -10.92 -10.62 -4.18
N ILE A 388 -9.86 -9.84 -4.41
CA ILE A 388 -9.29 -9.03 -3.35
C ILE A 388 -10.19 -7.81 -3.13
N ASP A 389 -10.77 -7.74 -1.96
CA ASP A 389 -11.58 -6.63 -1.47
C ASP A 389 -10.94 -6.03 -0.22
N ALA A 390 -11.54 -4.99 0.34
CA ALA A 390 -10.98 -4.33 1.52
C ALA A 390 -10.84 -5.27 2.73
N THR A 391 -11.67 -6.31 2.85
CA THR A 391 -11.59 -7.29 3.94
C THR A 391 -10.47 -8.30 3.72
N LYS A 392 -10.27 -8.76 2.50
CA LYS A 392 -9.16 -9.65 2.16
C LYS A 392 -7.82 -8.91 2.05
N ALA A 393 -7.82 -7.63 1.69
CA ALA A 393 -6.61 -6.82 1.63
C ALA A 393 -5.91 -6.68 3.00
N ASP A 394 -6.62 -6.89 4.11
CA ASP A 394 -6.04 -7.00 5.45
C ASP A 394 -4.93 -8.05 5.54
N MET A 395 -4.95 -9.08 4.66
CA MET A 395 -3.89 -10.09 4.60
C MET A 395 -2.51 -9.50 4.31
N PHE A 396 -2.41 -8.34 3.66
CA PHE A 396 -1.14 -7.68 3.40
C PHE A 396 -0.51 -7.06 4.66
N PHE A 397 -1.32 -6.74 5.66
CA PHE A 397 -0.89 -6.03 6.88
C PHE A 397 -0.68 -6.96 8.08
N ALA A 398 -1.46 -8.03 8.21
CA ALA A 398 -1.33 -8.98 9.32
C ALA A 398 0.01 -9.75 9.29
N ASN A 399 0.51 -10.16 10.45
CA ASN A 399 1.76 -10.91 10.56
C ASN A 399 1.59 -12.41 10.31
N LYS A 400 0.45 -12.96 10.73
CA LYS A 400 0.09 -14.37 10.62
C LYS A 400 -1.32 -14.49 10.09
N LEU A 401 -1.61 -15.50 9.27
CA LEU A 401 -2.90 -15.65 8.62
C LEU A 401 -3.49 -17.04 8.91
N ILE A 402 -4.81 -17.06 9.10
CA ILE A 402 -5.61 -18.29 9.06
C ILE A 402 -6.60 -18.13 7.90
N PHE A 403 -6.43 -18.92 6.86
CA PHE A 403 -7.38 -18.98 5.75
C PHE A 403 -8.46 -20.01 6.05
N VAL A 404 -9.71 -19.63 5.84
CA VAL A 404 -10.89 -20.46 6.08
C VAL A 404 -11.80 -20.48 4.85
N GLU A 405 -12.63 -21.53 4.73
CA GLU A 405 -13.52 -21.69 3.58
C GLU A 405 -14.74 -20.79 3.65
N GLY A 406 -15.25 -20.50 4.87
CA GLY A 406 -16.52 -19.82 5.02
C GLY A 406 -16.61 -18.86 6.20
N VAL A 407 -17.78 -18.23 6.28
CA VAL A 407 -18.10 -17.23 7.32
C VAL A 407 -18.23 -17.89 8.71
N ALA A 408 -18.63 -19.16 8.78
CA ALA A 408 -18.78 -19.86 10.05
C ALA A 408 -17.45 -19.97 10.80
N GLU A 409 -16.42 -20.42 10.10
CA GLU A 409 -15.06 -20.52 10.63
C GLU A 409 -14.52 -19.14 10.99
N GLU A 410 -14.71 -18.13 10.14
CA GLU A 410 -14.26 -16.76 10.38
C GLU A 410 -14.81 -16.21 11.70
N LEU A 411 -16.09 -16.44 11.98
CA LEU A 411 -16.75 -15.96 13.19
C LEU A 411 -16.42 -16.79 14.44
N LEU A 412 -16.27 -18.11 14.30
CA LEU A 412 -16.11 -19.02 15.44
C LEU A 412 -14.65 -19.15 15.91
N LEU A 413 -13.67 -19.09 15.00
CA LEU A 413 -12.27 -19.27 15.37
C LEU A 413 -11.76 -18.28 16.42
N PRO A 414 -12.07 -16.98 16.38
CA PRO A 414 -11.67 -16.05 17.44
C PRO A 414 -12.30 -16.42 18.80
N VAL A 415 -13.50 -17.00 18.79
CA VAL A 415 -14.17 -17.47 20.00
C VAL A 415 -13.50 -18.73 20.54
N PHE A 416 -13.23 -19.72 19.68
CA PHE A 416 -12.53 -20.95 20.06
C PHE A 416 -11.11 -20.67 20.59
N ALA A 417 -10.39 -19.74 19.95
CA ALA A 417 -9.09 -19.32 20.43
C ALA A 417 -9.14 -18.77 21.87
N ARG A 418 -10.16 -17.97 22.21
CA ARG A 418 -10.36 -17.46 23.57
C ARG A 418 -10.64 -18.57 24.58
N TYR A 419 -11.41 -19.59 24.21
CA TYR A 419 -11.61 -20.77 25.08
C TYR A 419 -10.30 -21.53 25.33
N LEU A 420 -9.35 -21.46 24.42
CA LEU A 420 -8.01 -22.01 24.56
C LEU A 420 -7.01 -21.03 25.23
N ASN A 421 -7.50 -19.94 25.82
CA ASN A 421 -6.69 -18.87 26.42
C ASN A 421 -5.70 -18.23 25.41
N LYS A 422 -6.11 -18.13 24.15
CA LYS A 422 -5.38 -17.44 23.08
C LYS A 422 -6.21 -16.28 22.57
N ASN A 423 -5.58 -15.14 22.38
CA ASN A 423 -6.20 -14.00 21.70
C ASN A 423 -5.54 -13.80 20.34
N LEU A 424 -6.28 -14.01 19.27
CA LEU A 424 -5.75 -13.88 17.90
C LEU A 424 -5.27 -12.46 17.61
N THR A 425 -5.93 -11.45 18.19
CA THR A 425 -5.53 -10.04 18.01
C THR A 425 -4.18 -9.76 18.67
N ASP A 426 -3.96 -10.21 19.91
CA ASP A 426 -2.68 -10.01 20.61
C ASP A 426 -1.53 -10.76 19.93
N GLU A 427 -1.84 -11.86 19.26
CA GLU A 427 -0.88 -12.66 18.48
C GLU A 427 -0.69 -12.13 17.05
N HIS A 428 -1.35 -11.02 16.66
CA HIS A 428 -1.35 -10.46 15.31
C HIS A 428 -1.74 -11.48 14.23
N VAL A 429 -2.75 -12.31 14.54
CA VAL A 429 -3.30 -13.32 13.63
C VAL A 429 -4.61 -12.82 13.05
N LEU A 430 -4.72 -12.81 11.73
CA LEU A 430 -5.95 -12.50 11.01
C LEU A 430 -6.59 -13.77 10.46
N VAL A 431 -7.90 -13.92 10.64
CA VAL A 431 -8.71 -14.93 9.98
C VAL A 431 -9.27 -14.34 8.70
N VAL A 432 -9.04 -14.99 7.56
CA VAL A 432 -9.47 -14.51 6.24
C VAL A 432 -10.37 -15.55 5.60
N ASN A 433 -11.59 -15.15 5.30
CA ASN A 433 -12.55 -15.98 4.58
C ASN A 433 -12.26 -15.97 3.07
N MET A 434 -11.95 -17.13 2.52
CA MET A 434 -11.63 -17.29 1.10
C MET A 434 -12.88 -17.45 0.21
N GLY A 435 -14.05 -17.72 0.80
CA GLY A 435 -15.30 -17.92 0.08
C GLY A 435 -15.39 -19.26 -0.65
N GLY A 436 -14.67 -20.26 -0.14
CA GLY A 436 -14.55 -21.61 -0.68
C GLY A 436 -13.11 -22.12 -0.69
N ARG A 437 -12.86 -23.24 -1.34
CA ARG A 437 -11.54 -23.93 -1.39
C ARG A 437 -10.56 -23.32 -2.40
N TYR A 438 -10.60 -22.02 -2.62
CA TYR A 438 -9.77 -21.32 -3.60
C TYR A 438 -8.44 -20.82 -3.01
N PHE A 439 -7.89 -21.53 -2.02
CA PHE A 439 -6.66 -21.16 -1.31
C PHE A 439 -5.46 -20.99 -2.25
N ASN A 440 -5.29 -21.91 -3.21
CA ASN A 440 -4.08 -22.02 -4.02
C ASN A 440 -3.75 -20.74 -4.82
N HIS A 441 -4.77 -20.01 -5.28
CA HIS A 441 -4.55 -18.76 -6.00
C HIS A 441 -3.90 -17.69 -5.12
N PHE A 442 -4.32 -17.60 -3.85
CA PHE A 442 -3.77 -16.64 -2.89
C PHE A 442 -2.46 -17.12 -2.25
N LEU A 443 -2.30 -18.43 -2.05
CA LEU A 443 -1.10 -18.99 -1.43
C LEU A 443 0.18 -18.72 -2.22
N LYS A 444 0.06 -18.56 -3.56
CA LYS A 444 1.19 -18.16 -4.41
C LYS A 444 1.86 -16.86 -3.94
N LEU A 445 1.09 -15.91 -3.39
CA LEU A 445 1.62 -14.65 -2.85
C LEU A 445 2.57 -14.87 -1.65
N PHE A 446 2.44 -15.99 -0.96
CA PHE A 446 3.07 -16.23 0.34
C PHE A 446 4.03 -17.44 0.33
N ASP A 447 4.10 -18.19 -0.76
CA ASP A 447 4.93 -19.38 -0.87
C ASP A 447 6.41 -19.01 -0.87
N THR A 448 7.07 -19.12 0.29
CA THR A 448 8.47 -18.74 0.49
C THR A 448 9.49 -19.62 -0.23
N ASN A 449 9.07 -20.67 -0.93
CA ASN A 449 9.94 -21.38 -1.88
C ASN A 449 10.23 -20.55 -3.13
N ASN A 450 9.45 -19.50 -3.38
CA ASN A 450 9.64 -18.56 -4.48
C ASN A 450 10.23 -17.24 -3.98
N PRO A 451 11.09 -16.58 -4.77
CA PRO A 451 11.58 -15.26 -4.43
C PRO A 451 10.47 -14.20 -4.52
N TYR A 452 10.66 -13.07 -3.84
CA TYR A 452 9.76 -11.92 -3.83
C TYR A 452 8.34 -12.18 -3.31
N THR A 453 8.11 -13.29 -2.60
CA THR A 453 6.85 -13.57 -1.92
C THR A 453 6.73 -12.82 -0.60
N ILE A 454 5.50 -12.64 -0.14
CA ILE A 454 5.22 -11.95 1.12
C ILE A 454 5.44 -12.96 2.26
N ASN A 455 6.53 -12.81 3.00
CA ASN A 455 6.91 -13.78 4.03
C ASN A 455 6.00 -13.67 5.27
N LYS A 456 5.04 -14.60 5.37
CA LYS A 456 4.10 -14.72 6.50
C LYS A 456 3.85 -16.18 6.84
N LYS A 457 3.50 -16.46 8.10
CA LYS A 457 3.04 -17.79 8.51
C LYS A 457 1.56 -17.94 8.20
N ILE A 458 1.19 -18.99 7.50
CA ILE A 458 -0.17 -19.26 7.04
C ILE A 458 -0.63 -20.63 7.50
N VAL A 459 -1.82 -20.65 8.06
CA VAL A 459 -2.58 -21.86 8.35
C VAL A 459 -3.85 -21.84 7.50
N CYS A 460 -4.10 -22.90 6.76
CA CYS A 460 -5.34 -23.11 6.04
C CYS A 460 -6.17 -24.15 6.79
N LEU A 461 -7.41 -23.81 7.11
CA LEU A 461 -8.40 -24.74 7.66
C LEU A 461 -9.38 -25.09 6.55
N THR A 462 -9.46 -26.36 6.23
CA THR A 462 -10.31 -26.90 5.15
C THR A 462 -11.11 -28.09 5.65
N ASP A 463 -12.31 -28.24 5.15
CA ASP A 463 -13.15 -29.38 5.45
C ASP A 463 -12.58 -30.65 4.82
N ILE A 464 -12.60 -31.76 5.56
CA ILE A 464 -12.10 -33.04 5.08
C ILE A 464 -12.96 -33.58 3.94
N ASP A 465 -14.26 -33.38 3.98
CA ASP A 465 -15.26 -33.73 2.97
C ASP A 465 -15.00 -35.10 2.30
N PRO A 466 -15.31 -36.20 2.97
CA PRO A 466 -15.12 -37.52 2.38
C PRO A 466 -15.98 -37.69 1.13
N CYS A 467 -15.38 -38.25 0.08
CA CYS A 467 -16.03 -38.48 -1.22
C CYS A 467 -15.80 -39.91 -1.67
N ARG A 468 -16.75 -40.41 -2.47
CA ARG A 468 -16.64 -41.69 -3.12
C ARG A 468 -17.01 -41.60 -4.61
N LYS A 469 -16.44 -42.46 -5.43
CA LYS A 469 -16.71 -42.59 -6.86
C LYS A 469 -16.95 -44.08 -7.19
N LYS A 470 -17.96 -44.42 -7.94
CA LYS A 470 -18.14 -45.79 -8.43
C LYS A 470 -16.98 -46.20 -9.33
N ASN A 471 -16.64 -47.49 -9.31
CA ASN A 471 -15.56 -48.06 -10.12
C ASN A 471 -16.01 -48.26 -11.60
N GLU A 472 -16.89 -47.38 -12.08
CA GLU A 472 -17.39 -47.38 -13.46
C GLU A 472 -16.74 -46.24 -14.26
N PRO A 473 -16.55 -46.39 -15.60
CA PRO A 473 -16.11 -45.31 -16.46
C PRO A 473 -17.02 -44.08 -16.37
N ASP A 474 -16.44 -42.87 -16.48
CA ASP A 474 -17.13 -41.58 -16.57
C ASP A 474 -18.00 -41.16 -15.37
N GLU A 475 -17.87 -41.82 -14.24
CA GLU A 475 -18.51 -41.41 -12.99
C GLU A 475 -17.72 -40.33 -12.27
N ASP A 476 -18.40 -39.39 -11.59
CA ASP A 476 -17.80 -38.35 -10.78
C ASP A 476 -17.77 -38.71 -9.28
N TYR A 477 -16.91 -38.01 -8.53
CA TYR A 477 -16.90 -38.13 -7.08
C TYR A 477 -18.14 -37.48 -6.46
N GLU A 478 -18.92 -38.24 -5.70
CA GLU A 478 -20.02 -37.74 -4.86
C GLU A 478 -19.60 -37.61 -3.38
N ALA A 479 -20.18 -36.64 -2.67
CA ALA A 479 -20.00 -36.52 -1.24
C ALA A 479 -20.58 -37.73 -0.50
N CYS A 480 -19.82 -38.24 0.47
CA CYS A 480 -20.28 -39.30 1.36
C CYS A 480 -20.14 -38.90 2.83
N TYR A 481 -20.71 -39.69 3.73
CA TYR A 481 -20.54 -39.50 5.15
C TYR A 481 -19.33 -40.29 5.67
N PRO A 482 -18.72 -39.88 6.81
CA PRO A 482 -17.58 -40.61 7.36
C PRO A 482 -17.84 -42.10 7.60
N TYR A 483 -19.02 -42.47 8.05
CA TYR A 483 -19.42 -43.86 8.24
C TYR A 483 -19.71 -44.63 6.93
N GLU A 484 -19.74 -43.98 5.78
CA GLU A 484 -19.79 -44.58 4.44
C GLU A 484 -18.38 -44.78 3.85
N TYR A 485 -17.35 -44.17 4.44
CA TYR A 485 -16.01 -44.19 3.91
C TYR A 485 -15.35 -45.57 4.06
N ASN A 486 -14.78 -46.11 2.98
CA ASN A 486 -14.12 -47.43 2.91
C ASN A 486 -14.98 -48.63 3.31
N ILE A 487 -16.32 -48.54 3.25
CA ILE A 487 -17.22 -49.66 3.54
C ILE A 487 -17.33 -50.63 2.36
N ASP A 488 -17.39 -50.10 1.17
CA ASP A 488 -17.59 -50.86 -0.07
C ASP A 488 -16.49 -50.54 -1.09
N THR A 489 -15.28 -51.00 -0.82
CA THR A 489 -14.11 -50.79 -1.70
C THR A 489 -14.14 -51.63 -2.96
N ALA A 490 -15.05 -52.60 -3.07
CA ALA A 490 -15.25 -53.37 -4.30
C ALA A 490 -15.94 -52.54 -5.37
N ASN A 491 -16.89 -51.68 -5.00
CA ASN A 491 -17.71 -50.91 -5.92
C ASN A 491 -17.34 -49.43 -5.98
N TYR A 492 -16.60 -48.90 -5.01
CA TYR A 492 -16.25 -47.48 -4.88
C TYR A 492 -14.78 -47.21 -4.57
N ASN A 493 -14.24 -46.18 -5.21
CA ASN A 493 -13.00 -45.52 -4.80
C ASN A 493 -13.37 -44.37 -3.87
N TYR A 494 -12.54 -44.19 -2.83
CA TYR A 494 -12.73 -43.17 -1.80
C TYR A 494 -11.56 -42.21 -1.75
N LYS A 495 -11.82 -40.95 -1.44
CA LYS A 495 -10.83 -39.96 -1.13
C LYS A 495 -11.39 -38.90 -0.17
N HIS A 496 -10.52 -38.22 0.52
CA HIS A 496 -10.85 -36.96 1.20
C HIS A 496 -10.42 -35.80 0.31
N HIS A 497 -11.22 -34.76 0.25
CA HIS A 497 -10.87 -33.59 -0.56
C HIS A 497 -9.59 -32.91 -0.09
N ALA A 498 -9.36 -32.82 1.21
CA ALA A 498 -8.22 -32.13 1.80
C ALA A 498 -6.88 -32.91 1.72
N ASP A 499 -6.88 -34.18 1.28
CA ASP A 499 -5.67 -35.04 1.33
C ASP A 499 -4.52 -34.48 0.48
N THR A 500 -4.84 -33.96 -0.69
CA THR A 500 -3.84 -33.43 -1.63
C THR A 500 -3.14 -32.22 -1.04
N GLU A 501 -3.87 -31.25 -0.55
CA GLU A 501 -3.33 -30.01 0.02
C GLU A 501 -2.56 -30.28 1.33
N VAL A 502 -3.12 -31.11 2.21
CA VAL A 502 -2.44 -31.51 3.46
C VAL A 502 -1.11 -32.18 3.17
N ALA A 503 -1.06 -33.12 2.19
CA ALA A 503 0.18 -33.79 1.80
C ALA A 503 1.19 -32.84 1.15
N GLN A 504 0.72 -31.99 0.22
CA GLN A 504 1.55 -31.03 -0.50
C GLN A 504 2.27 -30.06 0.45
N TYR A 505 1.55 -29.55 1.45
CA TYR A 505 2.09 -28.55 2.37
C TYR A 505 2.59 -29.11 3.71
N ALA A 506 2.69 -30.45 3.85
CA ALA A 506 3.12 -31.11 5.09
C ALA A 506 4.53 -30.69 5.56
N ALA A 507 5.47 -30.48 4.63
CA ALA A 507 6.84 -30.05 4.91
C ALA A 507 7.12 -28.60 4.47
N HIS A 508 6.09 -27.83 4.10
CA HIS A 508 6.26 -26.46 3.60
C HIS A 508 6.81 -25.53 4.70
N PRO A 509 7.73 -24.59 4.42
CA PRO A 509 8.38 -23.77 5.45
C PRO A 509 7.43 -22.84 6.20
N ASN A 510 6.41 -22.26 5.54
CA ASN A 510 5.54 -21.25 6.14
C ASN A 510 4.03 -21.47 5.94
N ILE A 511 3.61 -22.49 5.19
CA ILE A 511 2.20 -22.82 4.93
C ILE A 511 1.88 -24.19 5.51
N ARG A 512 0.73 -24.33 6.20
CA ARG A 512 0.22 -25.58 6.73
C ARG A 512 -1.26 -25.69 6.47
N PHE A 513 -1.72 -26.91 6.13
CA PHE A 513 -3.13 -27.25 6.05
C PHE A 513 -3.53 -28.13 7.22
N TYR A 514 -4.68 -27.81 7.79
CA TYR A 514 -5.34 -28.63 8.80
C TYR A 514 -6.78 -28.92 8.36
N ARG A 515 -7.25 -30.09 8.77
CA ARG A 515 -8.59 -30.62 8.50
C ARG A 515 -9.10 -31.34 9.72
N GLN A 516 -10.36 -31.75 9.69
CA GLN A 516 -10.97 -32.55 10.72
C GLN A 516 -10.35 -33.97 10.79
N ASP A 517 -10.79 -34.74 11.79
CA ASP A 517 -10.36 -36.13 11.97
C ASP A 517 -10.72 -37.00 10.76
N VAL A 518 -9.81 -37.87 10.33
CA VAL A 518 -9.95 -38.68 9.12
C VAL A 518 -11.02 -39.77 9.24
N THR A 519 -11.35 -40.19 10.46
CA THR A 519 -12.29 -41.27 10.74
C THR A 519 -13.71 -40.75 10.88
N TYR A 520 -13.85 -39.62 11.55
CA TYR A 520 -15.16 -39.12 12.02
C TYR A 520 -15.54 -37.77 11.43
N GLY A 521 -14.61 -37.00 10.91
CA GLY A 521 -14.82 -35.65 10.45
C GLY A 521 -15.52 -35.53 9.11
N LYS A 522 -16.25 -34.42 8.89
CA LYS A 522 -16.83 -34.09 7.58
C LYS A 522 -16.76 -32.60 7.27
N THR A 523 -17.57 -31.78 7.92
CA THR A 523 -17.57 -30.31 7.85
C THR A 523 -17.64 -29.74 9.24
N LEU A 524 -17.36 -28.45 9.39
CA LEU A 524 -17.43 -27.78 10.69
C LEU A 524 -18.77 -27.98 11.39
N GLU A 525 -19.88 -27.81 10.69
CA GLU A 525 -21.22 -27.93 11.26
C GLU A 525 -21.53 -29.37 11.70
N TYR A 526 -21.07 -30.34 10.88
CA TYR A 526 -21.24 -31.75 11.20
C TYR A 526 -20.50 -32.10 12.49
N ASP A 527 -19.25 -31.68 12.60
CA ASP A 527 -18.38 -32.03 13.74
C ASP A 527 -18.83 -31.32 15.03
N ILE A 528 -19.24 -30.04 14.95
CA ILE A 528 -19.81 -29.35 16.11
C ILE A 528 -21.03 -30.08 16.66
N MET A 529 -21.96 -30.53 15.82
CA MET A 529 -23.14 -31.28 16.26
C MET A 529 -22.77 -32.67 16.78
N ARG A 530 -21.82 -33.34 16.12
CA ARG A 530 -21.36 -34.66 16.52
C ARG A 530 -20.72 -34.67 17.91
N GLU A 531 -19.90 -33.68 18.20
CA GLU A 531 -19.22 -33.56 19.50
C GLU A 531 -20.14 -32.99 20.61
N ASN A 532 -21.25 -32.38 20.22
CA ASN A 532 -22.22 -31.78 21.14
C ASN A 532 -23.66 -32.29 20.88
N PRO A 533 -23.91 -33.61 20.91
CA PRO A 533 -25.19 -34.19 20.48
C PRO A 533 -26.38 -33.82 21.35
N ASP A 534 -26.13 -33.33 22.58
CA ASP A 534 -27.17 -32.97 23.54
C ASP A 534 -27.30 -31.43 23.71
N CYS A 535 -26.59 -30.65 22.92
CA CYS A 535 -26.59 -29.18 23.01
C CYS A 535 -27.74 -28.55 22.17
N GLU A 536 -28.88 -28.30 22.77
CA GLU A 536 -30.02 -27.66 22.10
C GLU A 536 -29.74 -26.23 21.63
N LEU A 537 -28.71 -25.55 22.14
CA LEU A 537 -28.34 -24.20 21.72
C LEU A 537 -27.85 -24.16 20.26
N LEU A 538 -27.41 -25.28 19.68
CA LEU A 538 -27.05 -25.40 18.27
C LEU A 538 -28.28 -25.38 17.36
N LEU A 539 -29.48 -25.56 17.90
CA LEU A 539 -30.73 -25.61 17.17
C LEU A 539 -31.43 -24.26 17.18
N THR A 540 -31.11 -23.42 16.20
CA THR A 540 -31.77 -22.13 15.99
C THR A 540 -33.01 -22.26 15.10
N ASN A 541 -33.84 -21.23 15.04
CA ASN A 541 -35.04 -21.20 14.19
C ASN A 541 -34.70 -21.24 12.67
N SER A 542 -33.45 -21.03 12.29
CA SER A 542 -32.96 -21.16 10.91
C SER A 542 -32.73 -22.60 10.47
N VAL A 543 -32.66 -23.54 11.42
CA VAL A 543 -32.51 -24.97 11.13
C VAL A 543 -33.83 -25.54 10.65
N SER A 544 -33.85 -26.09 9.44
CA SER A 544 -35.05 -26.80 8.95
C SER A 544 -35.26 -28.09 9.75
N ASN A 545 -36.53 -28.51 9.87
CA ASN A 545 -36.88 -29.73 10.62
C ASN A 545 -36.52 -29.73 12.12
N LEU A 546 -36.52 -28.56 12.74
CA LEU A 546 -36.15 -28.35 14.15
C LEU A 546 -36.83 -29.31 15.12
N LYS A 547 -38.17 -29.54 14.96
CA LYS A 547 -38.94 -30.47 15.83
C LYS A 547 -38.46 -31.92 15.74
N GLU A 548 -38.09 -32.34 14.51
CA GLU A 548 -37.57 -33.69 14.26
C GLU A 548 -36.21 -33.89 14.95
N ILE A 549 -35.30 -32.92 14.77
CA ILE A 549 -33.96 -32.99 15.35
C ILE A 549 -34.02 -32.97 16.88
N LYS A 550 -34.87 -32.12 17.47
CA LYS A 550 -35.09 -32.12 18.93
C LYS A 550 -35.64 -33.45 19.47
N ALA A 551 -36.58 -34.06 18.70
CA ALA A 551 -37.09 -35.37 19.06
C ALA A 551 -36.03 -36.47 18.94
N MET A 552 -35.09 -36.37 18.00
CA MET A 552 -33.94 -37.28 17.89
C MET A 552 -32.93 -37.08 19.03
N MET A 553 -32.64 -35.85 19.41
CA MET A 553 -31.70 -35.55 20.52
C MET A 553 -32.19 -36.17 21.85
N ALA A 554 -33.47 -36.18 22.10
CA ALA A 554 -34.06 -36.75 23.29
C ALA A 554 -33.96 -38.28 23.41
N GLU A 555 -33.61 -38.96 22.31
CA GLU A 555 -33.53 -40.43 22.27
C GLU A 555 -32.10 -40.91 22.44
N GLN A 556 -31.93 -41.91 23.33
CA GLN A 556 -30.63 -42.59 23.52
C GLN A 556 -30.53 -43.89 22.70
N ASP A 557 -31.65 -44.48 22.36
CA ASP A 557 -31.72 -45.69 21.55
C ASP A 557 -31.67 -45.36 20.07
N MET A 558 -30.75 -45.97 19.37
CA MET A 558 -30.50 -45.72 17.94
C MET A 558 -31.69 -46.01 17.05
N ASN A 559 -32.41 -47.12 17.29
CA ASN A 559 -33.59 -47.48 16.48
C ASN A 559 -34.75 -46.52 16.71
N LYS A 560 -34.97 -46.08 17.94
CA LYS A 560 -35.95 -45.07 18.28
C LYS A 560 -35.59 -43.73 17.60
N MET A 561 -34.33 -43.34 17.64
CA MET A 561 -33.86 -42.14 16.97
C MET A 561 -34.12 -42.20 15.45
N MET A 562 -33.77 -43.31 14.78
CA MET A 562 -34.06 -43.51 13.36
C MET A 562 -35.57 -43.42 13.07
N SER A 563 -36.45 -43.88 13.95
CA SER A 563 -37.91 -43.82 13.80
C SER A 563 -38.45 -42.39 13.80
N LYS A 564 -37.75 -41.43 14.44
CA LYS A 564 -38.14 -40.01 14.46
C LYS A 564 -37.84 -39.30 13.16
N MET A 565 -36.93 -39.84 12.32
CA MET A 565 -36.56 -39.23 11.05
C MET A 565 -37.69 -39.43 10.03
N ARG A 566 -38.06 -38.35 9.32
CA ARG A 566 -38.99 -38.38 8.19
C ARG A 566 -38.50 -39.34 7.12
N ASN A 567 -39.45 -39.91 6.38
CA ASN A 567 -39.14 -40.70 5.20
C ASN A 567 -38.77 -39.76 4.02
N SER A 568 -37.55 -39.89 3.59
CA SER A 568 -37.00 -39.24 2.40
C SER A 568 -35.82 -40.08 1.88
N GLU A 569 -35.50 -39.97 0.63
CA GLU A 569 -34.36 -40.68 0.01
C GLU A 569 -33.06 -40.43 0.77
N ALA A 570 -32.73 -39.15 1.06
CA ALA A 570 -31.55 -38.76 1.84
C ALA A 570 -31.55 -39.41 3.24
N ASN A 571 -32.69 -39.40 3.94
CA ASN A 571 -32.79 -40.00 5.28
C ASN A 571 -32.72 -41.54 5.22
N THR A 572 -33.26 -42.15 4.18
CA THR A 572 -33.16 -43.61 3.94
C THR A 572 -31.68 -43.98 3.72
N ARG A 573 -30.97 -43.25 2.87
CA ARG A 573 -29.51 -43.44 2.70
C ARG A 573 -28.78 -43.37 4.02
N ILE A 574 -29.01 -42.32 4.83
CA ILE A 574 -28.36 -42.16 6.16
C ILE A 574 -28.64 -43.37 7.05
N LYS A 575 -29.93 -43.78 7.20
CA LYS A 575 -30.32 -44.91 8.03
C LYS A 575 -29.65 -46.22 7.61
N THR A 576 -29.64 -46.50 6.29
CA THR A 576 -29.06 -47.72 5.74
C THR A 576 -27.56 -47.74 5.91
N SER A 577 -26.89 -46.65 5.55
CA SER A 577 -25.43 -46.59 5.59
C SER A 577 -24.90 -46.64 7.02
N ILE A 578 -25.53 -45.92 7.96
CA ILE A 578 -25.07 -45.94 9.35
C ILE A 578 -25.35 -47.28 10.04
N GLY A 579 -26.46 -47.93 9.68
CA GLY A 579 -26.77 -49.29 10.14
C GLY A 579 -25.73 -50.31 9.71
N ALA A 580 -25.23 -50.19 8.49
CA ALA A 580 -24.16 -51.05 7.92
C ALA A 580 -22.77 -50.73 8.45
N SER A 581 -22.55 -49.58 9.05
CA SER A 581 -21.23 -49.16 9.55
C SER A 581 -20.76 -50.05 10.72
N LYS A 582 -19.42 -50.15 10.89
CA LYS A 582 -18.79 -50.93 11.97
C LYS A 582 -18.58 -50.09 13.24
N TRP A 583 -19.13 -48.90 13.32
CA TRP A 583 -18.99 -47.99 14.45
C TRP A 583 -19.81 -48.48 15.65
N THR A 584 -19.42 -48.05 16.85
CA THR A 584 -20.17 -48.33 18.08
C THR A 584 -21.55 -47.63 18.05
N ASP A 585 -22.48 -48.08 18.83
CA ASP A 585 -23.83 -47.47 18.89
C ASP A 585 -23.79 -45.99 19.32
N GLU A 586 -22.86 -45.65 20.20
CA GLU A 586 -22.64 -44.25 20.60
C GLU A 586 -22.15 -43.38 19.43
N GLU A 587 -21.15 -43.87 18.71
CA GLU A 587 -20.63 -43.17 17.52
C GLU A 587 -21.67 -43.06 16.41
N LYS A 588 -22.45 -44.10 16.19
CA LYS A 588 -23.58 -44.09 15.24
C LYS A 588 -24.64 -43.07 15.67
N ARG A 589 -25.00 -43.00 16.96
CA ARG A 589 -25.95 -42.02 17.46
C ARG A 589 -25.50 -40.60 17.19
N LYS A 590 -24.25 -40.25 17.53
CA LYS A 590 -23.64 -38.94 17.29
C LYS A 590 -23.63 -38.60 15.79
N ALA A 591 -23.21 -39.54 14.97
CA ALA A 591 -23.12 -39.36 13.51
C ALA A 591 -24.49 -39.24 12.84
N LEU A 592 -25.50 -40.00 13.27
CA LEU A 592 -26.86 -39.93 12.78
C LEU A 592 -27.43 -38.53 13.00
N LEU A 593 -27.28 -38.01 14.20
CA LEU A 593 -27.74 -36.67 14.58
C LEU A 593 -27.03 -35.59 13.75
N ALA A 594 -25.70 -35.67 13.67
CA ALA A 594 -24.87 -34.73 12.90
C ALA A 594 -25.22 -34.74 11.39
N SER A 595 -25.43 -35.93 10.79
CA SER A 595 -25.83 -36.04 9.40
C SER A 595 -27.22 -35.42 9.14
N ARG A 596 -28.14 -35.62 10.07
CA ARG A 596 -29.48 -35.05 9.97
C ARG A 596 -29.47 -33.52 10.17
N TYR A 597 -28.66 -33.04 11.09
CA TYR A 597 -28.42 -31.61 11.32
C TYR A 597 -27.83 -30.94 10.06
N LEU A 598 -26.74 -31.50 9.53
CA LEU A 598 -26.10 -30.98 8.31
C LEU A 598 -27.07 -30.86 7.15
N ASN A 599 -27.90 -31.89 6.88
CA ASN A 599 -28.92 -31.84 5.83
C ASN A 599 -29.99 -30.76 6.11
N SER A 600 -30.21 -30.38 7.33
CA SER A 600 -31.18 -29.36 7.73
C SER A 600 -30.67 -27.94 7.60
N VAL A 601 -29.39 -27.74 7.89
CA VAL A 601 -28.68 -26.45 7.72
C VAL A 601 -28.48 -26.17 6.22
N SER A 602 -28.00 -27.13 5.43
CA SER A 602 -27.78 -26.99 3.99
C SER A 602 -29.06 -26.62 3.21
N LYS A 603 -30.22 -27.18 3.58
CA LYS A 603 -31.51 -26.82 2.98
C LYS A 603 -31.95 -25.39 3.34
N GLY A 604 -31.65 -24.92 4.54
CA GLY A 604 -31.87 -23.52 4.95
C GLY A 604 -31.08 -22.52 4.09
N GLN A 605 -29.85 -22.84 3.76
CA GLN A 605 -29.02 -22.04 2.85
C GLN A 605 -29.54 -22.02 1.40
N GLN A 606 -30.02 -23.13 0.87
CA GLN A 606 -30.63 -23.19 -0.47
C GLN A 606 -31.88 -22.33 -0.56
N CYS A 607 -32.72 -22.29 0.48
CA CYS A 607 -33.92 -21.43 0.50
C CYS A 607 -33.55 -19.92 0.56
N ALA A 608 -32.46 -19.56 1.16
CA ALA A 608 -31.95 -18.17 1.17
C ALA A 608 -31.34 -17.78 -0.18
N GLY A 609 -30.67 -18.71 -0.87
CA GLY A 609 -30.12 -18.52 -2.21
C GLY A 609 -31.16 -18.33 -3.31
N THR A 610 -32.27 -19.09 -3.25
CA THR A 610 -33.38 -18.98 -4.22
C THR A 610 -34.14 -17.65 -4.09
N LYS A 611 -34.15 -17.01 -2.92
CA LYS A 611 -34.77 -15.69 -2.77
C LYS A 611 -33.86 -14.53 -3.27
N ARG A 612 -32.58 -14.75 -3.48
CA ARG A 612 -31.65 -13.75 -4.08
C ARG A 612 -31.66 -13.75 -5.62
N GLY A 613 -32.25 -14.76 -6.27
CA GLY A 613 -32.33 -14.87 -7.72
C GLY A 613 -33.49 -14.11 -8.39
N THR A 614 -34.29 -13.33 -7.64
CA THR A 614 -35.43 -12.59 -8.18
C THR A 614 -35.33 -11.07 -8.09
N TYR A 615 -34.15 -10.53 -7.83
CA TYR A 615 -33.88 -9.11 -8.06
C TYR A 615 -32.66 -9.00 -8.99
N GLY A 616 -32.98 -8.88 -10.31
CA GLY A 616 -32.06 -8.49 -11.36
C GLY A 616 -31.71 -7.01 -11.31
#